data_f888c188e49c91a9406b4ae17b7557e9
#
_entry.id   f888c188e49c91a9406b4ae17b7557e9
#
_cell.length_a   1.000
_cell.length_b   1.000
_cell.length_c   1.000
_cell.angle_alpha   90.00
_cell.angle_beta   90.00
_cell.angle_gamma   90.00
#
_symmetry.space_group_name_H-M   'P 1'
#
loop_
_entity.id
_entity.type
_entity.pdbx_description
1 polymer ?
#
loop_
_entity_poly.entity_id
_entity_poly.type
_entity_poly.pdbx_seq_one_letter_code
_entity_poly.pdbx_strand_id
1 'polypeptide(L)'
;MEFVLFMGEEEGLLGSKSYVKQALRDKSINKIRFMLNYDMTNDPKGYSATTDASKSLFLAIGGLAQSIDTSFRNSFRSGAGLHSDHQPFMLQGVPTGGAGGGSLPNNAGPCYHADCDDFKLVDEKGMQNTVRFNAMLVYGLADAPAIEAKRLTDQETKDLLLKSNLKEPLQIAGEWRWKD
;
A
#
# COMPACT_ATOMS: atom_id res chain seq x y z
N MET A 1 15.18 -7.25 1.92
CA MET A 1 14.37 -6.03 1.93
C MET A 1 14.95 -5.07 0.90
N GLU A 2 14.11 -4.41 0.13
CA GLU A 2 14.47 -3.45 -0.92
C GLU A 2 13.63 -2.19 -0.73
N PHE A 3 14.23 -1.02 -0.90
CA PHE A 3 13.55 0.27 -0.90
C PHE A 3 13.60 0.82 -2.32
N VAL A 4 12.45 1.20 -2.87
CA VAL A 4 12.33 1.69 -4.23
C VAL A 4 11.58 3.02 -4.22
N LEU A 5 12.13 4.01 -4.90
CA LEU A 5 11.47 5.29 -5.17
C LEU A 5 10.99 5.25 -6.63
N PHE A 6 9.70 5.11 -6.83
CA PHE A 6 9.12 5.09 -8.17
C PHE A 6 8.99 6.50 -8.73
N MET A 7 9.23 6.63 -10.03
CA MET A 7 9.08 7.86 -10.78
C MET A 7 7.82 7.82 -11.63
N GLY A 8 7.18 8.97 -11.81
CA GLY A 8 6.04 9.12 -12.71
C GLY A 8 4.79 8.37 -12.25
N GLU A 9 4.49 8.42 -10.95
CA GLU A 9 3.26 7.87 -10.40
C GLU A 9 2.07 8.62 -10.99
N GLU A 10 2.06 9.94 -10.94
CA GLU A 10 1.04 10.85 -11.45
C GLU A 10 0.88 10.78 -13.00
N GLU A 11 1.88 10.27 -13.68
CA GLU A 11 1.90 10.05 -15.14
C GLU A 11 1.34 8.66 -15.53
N GLY A 12 0.69 7.99 -14.60
CA GLY A 12 0.07 6.68 -14.81
C GLY A 12 0.91 5.50 -14.33
N LEU A 13 1.57 5.63 -13.19
CA LEU A 13 2.34 4.59 -12.50
C LEU A 13 3.52 4.08 -13.33
N LEU A 14 4.22 4.97 -14.05
CA LEU A 14 5.23 4.57 -15.05
C LEU A 14 6.36 3.74 -14.42
N GLY A 15 6.88 4.16 -13.28
CA GLY A 15 7.99 3.50 -12.58
C GLY A 15 7.61 2.13 -12.06
N SER A 16 6.53 2.02 -11.32
CA SER A 16 6.07 0.76 -10.73
C SER A 16 5.60 -0.24 -11.79
N LYS A 17 4.93 0.21 -12.85
CA LYS A 17 4.59 -0.62 -14.01
C LYS A 17 5.83 -1.17 -14.72
N SER A 18 6.85 -0.33 -14.91
CA SER A 18 8.12 -0.74 -15.51
C SER A 18 8.85 -1.77 -14.66
N TYR A 19 8.92 -1.53 -13.34
CA TYR A 19 9.50 -2.45 -12.37
C TYR A 19 8.81 -3.82 -12.42
N VAL A 20 7.49 -3.85 -12.30
CA VAL A 20 6.70 -5.10 -12.33
C VAL A 20 6.87 -5.81 -13.67
N LYS A 21 6.86 -5.09 -14.80
CA LYS A 21 7.11 -5.66 -16.12
C LYS A 21 8.49 -6.34 -16.21
N GLN A 22 9.53 -5.73 -15.64
CA GLN A 22 10.86 -6.33 -15.57
C GLN A 22 10.86 -7.54 -14.64
N ALA A 23 10.27 -7.42 -13.45
CA ALA A 23 10.19 -8.51 -12.48
C ALA A 23 9.43 -9.74 -12.99
N LEU A 24 8.46 -9.55 -13.90
CA LEU A 24 7.79 -10.64 -14.61
C LEU A 24 8.72 -11.34 -15.62
N ARG A 25 9.52 -10.57 -16.36
CA ARG A 25 10.45 -11.10 -17.38
C ARG A 25 11.53 -11.98 -16.77
N ASP A 26 12.15 -11.52 -15.70
CA ASP A 26 13.23 -12.23 -15.01
C ASP A 26 12.75 -13.15 -13.88
N LYS A 27 11.42 -13.23 -13.68
CA LYS A 27 10.75 -14.04 -12.66
C LYS A 27 11.06 -13.60 -11.22
N SER A 28 11.68 -12.45 -10.99
CA SER A 28 11.96 -11.93 -9.63
C SER A 28 10.69 -11.55 -8.89
N ILE A 29 9.57 -11.31 -9.58
CA ILE A 29 8.25 -11.11 -8.97
C ILE A 29 7.89 -12.23 -7.98
N ASN A 30 8.38 -13.46 -8.18
CA ASN A 30 8.15 -14.60 -7.30
C ASN A 30 8.91 -14.51 -5.97
N LYS A 31 9.91 -13.62 -5.88
CA LYS A 31 10.69 -13.37 -4.66
C LYS A 31 10.07 -12.27 -3.80
N ILE A 32 9.13 -11.49 -4.33
CA ILE A 32 8.47 -10.42 -3.61
C ILE A 32 7.44 -11.06 -2.67
N ARG A 33 7.70 -11.01 -1.39
CA ARG A 33 6.85 -11.60 -0.35
C ARG A 33 5.71 -10.67 0.06
N PHE A 34 6.00 -9.38 0.12
CA PHE A 34 5.05 -8.32 0.45
C PHE A 34 5.55 -6.99 -0.14
N MET A 35 4.65 -6.15 -0.61
CA MET A 35 4.96 -4.79 -1.06
C MET A 35 4.26 -3.79 -0.14
N LEU A 36 5.05 -2.93 0.51
CA LEU A 36 4.53 -1.81 1.29
C LEU A 36 4.57 -0.55 0.44
N ASN A 37 3.44 0.11 0.33
CA ASN A 37 3.31 1.39 -0.35
C ASN A 37 3.12 2.51 0.65
N TYR A 38 3.85 3.58 0.47
CA TYR A 38 3.78 4.77 1.31
C TYR A 38 3.51 5.99 0.44
N ASP A 39 2.25 6.25 0.25
CA ASP A 39 1.71 7.34 -0.51
C ASP A 39 0.58 7.97 0.30
N MET A 40 0.45 9.28 0.30
CA MET A 40 -0.57 10.04 1.04
C MET A 40 -0.61 9.70 2.55
N THR A 41 0.53 9.29 3.12
CA THR A 41 0.59 8.90 4.52
C THR A 41 0.87 10.11 5.41
N ASN A 42 -0.06 10.40 6.32
CA ASN A 42 0.14 11.41 7.36
C ASN A 42 -0.49 10.95 8.67
N ASP A 43 0.28 10.96 9.75
CA ASP A 43 -0.14 10.59 11.10
C ASP A 43 -0.99 9.31 11.14
N PRO A 44 -0.46 8.16 10.69
CA PRO A 44 -1.23 6.93 10.57
C PRO A 44 -1.75 6.46 11.93
N LYS A 45 -2.96 5.91 11.94
CA LYS A 45 -3.62 5.39 13.15
C LYS A 45 -3.72 3.87 13.17
N GLY A 46 -3.19 3.23 12.14
CA GLY A 46 -3.18 1.79 11.98
C GLY A 46 -2.52 1.39 10.68
N TYR A 47 -2.80 0.18 10.25
CA TYR A 47 -2.24 -0.39 9.02
C TYR A 47 -3.34 -0.90 8.09
N SER A 48 -2.99 -1.10 6.85
CA SER A 48 -3.89 -1.65 5.84
C SER A 48 -3.18 -2.70 4.98
N ALA A 49 -3.94 -3.62 4.43
CA ALA A 49 -3.45 -4.58 3.44
C ALA A 49 -4.54 -4.89 2.41
N THR A 50 -4.15 -5.44 1.27
CA THR A 50 -5.09 -5.82 0.21
C THR A 50 -6.07 -6.91 0.66
N THR A 51 -5.63 -7.82 1.55
CA THR A 51 -6.45 -8.91 2.09
C THR A 51 -6.28 -9.03 3.60
N ASP A 52 -7.18 -9.79 4.25
CA ASP A 52 -7.10 -10.07 5.69
C ASP A 52 -5.99 -11.06 6.08
N ALA A 53 -5.29 -11.67 5.12
CA ALA A 53 -4.33 -12.73 5.39
C ALA A 53 -3.15 -12.31 6.32
N SER A 54 -2.81 -11.03 6.36
CA SER A 54 -1.78 -10.50 7.26
C SER A 54 -2.33 -9.78 8.49
N LYS A 55 -3.63 -9.82 8.74
CA LYS A 55 -4.28 -9.03 9.79
C LYS A 55 -3.70 -9.29 11.17
N SER A 56 -3.51 -10.54 11.55
CA SER A 56 -2.96 -10.92 12.86
C SER A 56 -1.55 -10.36 13.06
N LEU A 57 -0.69 -10.49 12.07
CA LEU A 57 0.69 -9.96 12.12
C LEU A 57 0.70 -8.42 12.20
N PHE A 58 -0.12 -7.76 11.38
CA PHE A 58 -0.22 -6.28 11.38
C PHE A 58 -0.75 -5.76 12.71
N LEU A 59 -1.76 -6.41 13.29
CA LEU A 59 -2.28 -6.04 14.62
C LEU A 59 -1.28 -6.30 15.74
N ALA A 60 -0.47 -7.36 15.66
CA ALA A 60 0.57 -7.63 16.62
C ALA A 60 1.66 -6.53 16.58
N ILE A 61 2.14 -6.17 15.39
CA ILE A 61 3.09 -5.07 15.19
C ILE A 61 2.48 -3.74 15.66
N GLY A 62 1.24 -3.48 15.28
CA GLY A 62 0.53 -2.27 15.66
C GLY A 62 0.25 -2.19 17.16
N GLY A 63 0.09 -3.31 17.86
CA GLY A 63 0.00 -3.38 19.32
C GLY A 63 1.27 -2.89 20.01
N LEU A 64 2.44 -3.23 19.45
CA LEU A 64 3.72 -2.70 19.94
C LEU A 64 3.79 -1.17 19.69
N ALA A 65 3.40 -0.71 18.51
CA ALA A 65 3.36 0.72 18.21
C ALA A 65 2.43 1.47 19.20
N GLN A 66 1.24 0.95 19.44
CA GLN A 66 0.27 1.52 20.40
C GLN A 66 0.80 1.52 21.83
N SER A 67 1.59 0.53 22.25
CA SER A 67 2.18 0.50 23.60
C SER A 67 3.22 1.61 23.81
N ILE A 68 3.83 2.11 22.73
CA ILE A 68 4.80 3.21 22.75
C ILE A 68 4.07 4.55 22.65
N ASP A 69 3.05 4.62 21.81
CA ASP A 69 2.27 5.84 21.57
C ASP A 69 0.79 5.52 21.36
N THR A 70 -0.03 5.89 22.35
CA THR A 70 -1.48 5.63 22.35
C THR A 70 -2.24 6.43 21.30
N SER A 71 -1.63 7.41 20.65
CA SER A 71 -2.22 8.10 19.48
C SER A 71 -2.35 7.17 18.26
N PHE A 72 -1.54 6.11 18.19
CA PHE A 72 -1.70 5.02 17.24
C PHE A 72 -2.78 4.07 17.73
N ARG A 73 -3.89 3.98 16.99
CA ARG A 73 -5.10 3.25 17.42
C ARG A 73 -5.06 1.76 17.14
N ASN A 74 -4.01 1.27 16.48
CA ASN A 74 -3.88 -0.11 16.04
C ASN A 74 -5.10 -0.59 15.21
N SER A 75 -5.64 0.27 14.36
CA SER A 75 -6.72 -0.10 13.45
C SER A 75 -6.16 -0.90 12.27
N PHE A 76 -6.96 -1.82 11.73
CA PHE A 76 -6.63 -2.56 10.52
C PHE A 76 -7.78 -2.48 9.53
N ARG A 77 -7.44 -2.27 8.26
CA ARG A 77 -8.39 -2.34 7.14
C ARG A 77 -7.84 -3.23 6.05
N SER A 78 -8.70 -3.96 5.38
CA SER A 78 -8.36 -4.70 4.17
C SER A 78 -9.22 -4.27 3.01
N GLY A 79 -8.63 -4.31 1.81
CA GLY A 79 -9.31 -4.01 0.57
C GLY A 79 -8.34 -3.74 -0.56
N ALA A 80 -8.74 -4.11 -1.77
CA ALA A 80 -8.04 -3.72 -2.98
C ALA A 80 -8.34 -2.25 -3.31
N GLY A 81 -7.34 -1.53 -3.78
CA GLY A 81 -7.46 -0.14 -4.24
C GLY A 81 -6.65 0.09 -5.50
N LEU A 82 -6.91 1.20 -6.19
CA LEU A 82 -6.20 1.63 -7.39
C LEU A 82 -5.51 2.98 -7.15
N HIS A 83 -4.82 3.46 -8.18
CA HIS A 83 -4.26 4.82 -8.24
C HIS A 83 -3.09 5.07 -7.28
N SER A 84 -2.20 4.08 -7.10
CA SER A 84 -0.87 4.27 -6.52
C SER A 84 0.05 3.09 -6.87
N ASP A 85 1.33 3.19 -6.58
CA ASP A 85 2.38 2.26 -7.02
C ASP A 85 2.23 0.81 -6.53
N HIS A 86 1.36 0.55 -5.55
CA HIS A 86 0.98 -0.82 -5.19
C HIS A 86 0.13 -1.54 -6.25
N GLN A 87 -0.60 -0.78 -7.10
CA GLN A 87 -1.55 -1.35 -8.07
C GLN A 87 -0.90 -2.38 -9.02
N PRO A 88 0.23 -2.10 -9.72
CA PRO A 88 0.83 -3.07 -10.62
C PRO A 88 1.23 -4.38 -9.92
N PHE A 89 1.67 -4.31 -8.67
CA PHE A 89 2.01 -5.49 -7.85
C PHE A 89 0.76 -6.28 -7.47
N MET A 90 -0.26 -5.59 -6.97
CA MET A 90 -1.55 -6.18 -6.60
C MET A 90 -2.20 -6.89 -7.80
N LEU A 91 -2.16 -6.30 -8.98
CA LEU A 91 -2.66 -6.92 -10.21
C LEU A 91 -1.91 -8.21 -10.58
N GLN A 92 -0.71 -8.44 -10.05
CA GLN A 92 0.02 -9.70 -10.18
C GLN A 92 -0.15 -10.63 -8.97
N GLY A 93 -1.11 -10.34 -8.10
CA GLY A 93 -1.41 -11.11 -6.91
C GLY A 93 -0.40 -10.97 -5.77
N VAL A 94 0.58 -10.06 -5.89
CA VAL A 94 1.52 -9.78 -4.80
C VAL A 94 0.76 -9.15 -3.63
N PRO A 95 0.93 -9.64 -2.39
CA PRO A 95 0.33 -9.00 -1.23
C PRO A 95 0.85 -7.57 -1.06
N THR A 96 -0.07 -6.62 -0.90
CA THR A 96 0.28 -5.21 -0.71
C THR A 96 -0.36 -4.66 0.55
N GLY A 97 0.23 -3.61 1.10
CA GLY A 97 -0.28 -2.92 2.27
C GLY A 97 0.52 -1.68 2.61
N GLY A 98 0.26 -1.10 3.77
CA GLY A 98 0.94 0.10 4.23
C GLY A 98 0.29 0.72 5.45
N ALA A 99 0.56 2.00 5.65
CA ALA A 99 -0.09 2.81 6.67
C ALA A 99 -1.58 3.00 6.37
N GLY A 100 -2.37 3.22 7.41
CA GLY A 100 -3.79 3.45 7.30
C GLY A 100 -4.36 4.33 8.41
N GLY A 101 -5.55 4.87 8.18
CA GLY A 101 -6.30 5.63 9.17
C GLY A 101 -5.76 7.02 9.49
N GLY A 102 -4.80 7.53 8.73
CA GLY A 102 -4.37 8.92 8.77
C GLY A 102 -5.33 9.86 8.04
N SER A 103 -5.08 11.13 8.14
CA SER A 103 -5.84 12.19 7.46
C SER A 103 -4.89 13.17 6.77
N LEU A 104 -5.37 13.83 5.74
CA LEU A 104 -4.61 14.93 5.14
C LEU A 104 -4.39 16.04 6.18
N PRO A 105 -3.19 16.62 6.24
CA PRO A 105 -2.85 17.66 7.21
C PRO A 105 -3.45 19.01 6.81
N ASN A 106 -3.60 19.88 7.79
CA ASN A 106 -3.80 21.32 7.60
C ASN A 106 -4.86 21.71 6.54
N ASN A 107 -5.96 20.95 6.44
CA ASN A 107 -6.98 21.16 5.40
C ASN A 107 -6.45 21.05 3.97
N ALA A 108 -5.42 20.25 3.73
CA ALA A 108 -4.79 20.07 2.43
C ALA A 108 -5.72 19.45 1.35
N GLY A 109 -6.87 18.89 1.74
CA GLY A 109 -7.82 18.29 0.80
C GLY A 109 -8.18 19.17 -0.40
N PRO A 110 -8.51 20.48 -0.23
CA PRO A 110 -8.80 21.36 -1.36
C PRO A 110 -7.59 21.64 -2.28
N CYS A 111 -6.37 21.42 -1.79
CA CYS A 111 -5.15 21.60 -2.56
C CYS A 111 -4.62 20.31 -3.21
N TYR A 112 -5.29 19.18 -2.99
CA TYR A 112 -4.91 17.92 -3.62
C TYR A 112 -4.96 18.04 -5.15
N HIS A 113 -3.84 17.76 -5.82
CA HIS A 113 -3.64 17.95 -7.27
C HIS A 113 -3.91 19.40 -7.75
N ALA A 114 -3.62 20.40 -6.94
CA ALA A 114 -3.83 21.82 -7.26
C ALA A 114 -2.57 22.65 -6.97
N ASP A 115 -2.51 23.85 -7.54
CA ASP A 115 -1.36 24.76 -7.43
C ASP A 115 -1.04 25.20 -5.98
N CYS A 116 -2.00 25.06 -5.08
CA CYS A 116 -1.81 25.37 -3.67
C CYS A 116 -1.22 24.22 -2.85
N ASP A 117 -0.94 23.06 -3.45
CA ASP A 117 -0.27 21.93 -2.76
C ASP A 117 1.22 22.24 -2.67
N ASP A 118 1.58 22.93 -1.60
CA ASP A 118 2.95 23.35 -1.33
C ASP A 118 3.45 22.84 0.03
N PHE A 119 4.75 23.02 0.28
CA PHE A 119 5.42 22.56 1.50
C PHE A 119 4.80 23.10 2.80
N LYS A 120 4.06 24.22 2.76
CA LYS A 120 3.41 24.79 3.96
C LYS A 120 2.27 23.92 4.48
N LEU A 121 1.75 23.02 3.66
CA LEU A 121 0.72 22.06 4.07
C LEU A 121 1.28 20.85 4.82
N VAL A 122 2.59 20.63 4.80
CA VAL A 122 3.21 19.50 5.49
C VAL A 122 3.08 19.66 7.00
N ASP A 123 2.49 18.65 7.64
CA ASP A 123 2.46 18.52 9.10
C ASP A 123 3.70 17.76 9.57
N GLU A 124 4.67 18.48 10.13
CA GLU A 124 5.93 17.89 10.60
C GLU A 124 5.69 16.77 11.63
N LYS A 125 4.78 16.97 12.58
CA LYS A 125 4.46 15.96 13.59
C LYS A 125 3.80 14.73 12.99
N GLY A 126 2.87 14.92 12.07
CA GLY A 126 2.23 13.83 11.33
C GLY A 126 3.25 13.06 10.50
N MET A 127 4.21 13.75 9.87
CA MET A 127 5.28 13.12 9.12
C MET A 127 6.22 12.31 10.04
N GLN A 128 6.60 12.83 11.20
CA GLN A 128 7.39 12.09 12.20
C GLN A 128 6.66 10.81 12.65
N ASN A 129 5.36 10.89 12.90
CA ASN A 129 4.54 9.72 13.22
C ASN A 129 4.50 8.72 12.05
N THR A 130 4.38 9.23 10.82
CA THR A 130 4.44 8.39 9.60
C THR A 130 5.74 7.60 9.54
N VAL A 131 6.88 8.27 9.70
CA VAL A 131 8.20 7.61 9.69
C VAL A 131 8.29 6.56 10.80
N ARG A 132 7.94 6.92 12.02
CA ARG A 132 8.06 6.05 13.19
C ARG A 132 7.21 4.79 13.08
N PHE A 133 5.93 4.93 12.79
CA PHE A 133 5.02 3.78 12.75
C PHE A 133 5.26 2.91 11.52
N ASN A 134 5.64 3.51 10.40
CA ASN A 134 5.98 2.73 9.20
C ASN A 134 7.32 1.99 9.35
N ALA A 135 8.32 2.58 10.02
CA ALA A 135 9.55 1.87 10.35
C ALA A 135 9.28 0.63 11.22
N MET A 136 8.34 0.73 12.17
CA MET A 136 7.92 -0.42 12.98
C MET A 136 7.24 -1.50 12.15
N LEU A 137 6.38 -1.12 11.19
CA LEU A 137 5.76 -2.09 10.27
C LEU A 137 6.80 -2.78 9.40
N VAL A 138 7.71 -2.02 8.79
CA VAL A 138 8.78 -2.55 7.94
C VAL A 138 9.65 -3.52 8.73
N TYR A 139 10.09 -3.13 9.92
CA TYR A 139 10.91 -3.99 10.78
C TYR A 139 10.15 -5.24 11.20
N GLY A 140 8.92 -5.09 11.69
CA GLY A 140 8.11 -6.22 12.15
C GLY A 140 7.80 -7.24 11.04
N LEU A 141 7.56 -6.78 9.81
CA LEU A 141 7.39 -7.68 8.67
C LEU A 141 8.71 -8.35 8.25
N ALA A 142 9.83 -7.63 8.32
CA ALA A 142 11.13 -8.17 7.94
C ALA A 142 11.65 -9.21 8.96
N ASP A 143 11.32 -9.02 10.23
CA ASP A 143 11.74 -9.90 11.36
C ASP A 143 10.76 -11.04 11.62
N ALA A 144 9.55 -10.99 11.04
CA ALA A 144 8.55 -12.02 11.23
C ALA A 144 9.05 -13.38 10.71
N PRO A 145 8.89 -14.47 11.47
CA PRO A 145 9.30 -15.80 11.04
C PRO A 145 8.53 -16.28 9.79
N ALA A 146 7.31 -15.75 9.59
CA ALA A 146 6.52 -15.99 8.39
C ALA A 146 5.57 -14.80 8.15
N ILE A 147 5.32 -14.52 6.88
CA ILE A 147 4.23 -13.64 6.43
C ILE A 147 3.15 -14.57 5.87
N GLU A 148 1.97 -14.59 6.52
CA GLU A 148 0.87 -15.50 6.15
C GLU A 148 0.27 -15.17 4.78
N ALA A 149 0.28 -13.90 4.38
CA ALA A 149 -0.16 -13.50 3.06
C ALA A 149 0.72 -14.11 1.97
N LYS A 150 0.08 -14.89 1.11
CA LYS A 150 0.71 -15.50 -0.06
C LYS A 150 0.31 -14.75 -1.30
N ARG A 151 1.14 -14.86 -2.33
CA ARG A 151 0.77 -14.38 -3.66
C ARG A 151 -0.50 -15.08 -4.13
N LEU A 152 -1.49 -14.29 -4.53
CA LEU A 152 -2.74 -14.79 -5.07
C LEU A 152 -2.51 -15.40 -6.45
N THR A 153 -3.25 -16.44 -6.76
CA THR A 153 -3.38 -16.95 -8.12
C THR A 153 -4.09 -15.94 -9.02
N ASP A 154 -4.04 -16.15 -10.32
CA ASP A 154 -4.72 -15.27 -11.28
C ASP A 154 -6.24 -15.23 -11.04
N GLN A 155 -6.86 -16.38 -10.73
CA GLN A 155 -8.28 -16.45 -10.41
C GLN A 155 -8.63 -15.73 -9.09
N GLU A 156 -7.85 -15.96 -8.03
CA GLU A 156 -8.06 -15.27 -6.74
C GLU A 156 -7.89 -13.76 -6.89
N THR A 157 -6.95 -13.31 -7.74
CA THR A 157 -6.78 -11.88 -8.05
C THR A 157 -8.01 -11.32 -8.77
N LYS A 158 -8.53 -12.03 -9.78
CA LYS A 158 -9.78 -11.66 -10.46
C LYS A 158 -10.93 -11.54 -9.47
N ASP A 159 -11.12 -12.53 -8.61
CA ASP A 159 -12.22 -12.58 -7.65
C ASP A 159 -12.12 -11.44 -6.62
N LEU A 160 -10.92 -11.14 -6.15
CA LEU A 160 -10.65 -9.99 -5.27
C LEU A 160 -11.05 -8.67 -5.93
N LEU A 161 -10.66 -8.45 -7.18
CA LEU A 161 -10.96 -7.22 -7.92
C LEU A 161 -12.46 -7.09 -8.22
N LEU A 162 -13.13 -8.19 -8.53
CA LEU A 162 -14.59 -8.21 -8.70
C LEU A 162 -15.31 -7.86 -7.39
N LYS A 163 -14.91 -8.50 -6.28
CA LYS A 163 -15.46 -8.22 -4.95
C LYS A 163 -15.26 -6.77 -4.52
N SER A 164 -14.19 -6.15 -4.99
CA SER A 164 -13.85 -4.74 -4.69
C SER A 164 -14.48 -3.75 -5.68
N ASN A 165 -15.30 -4.19 -6.63
CA ASN A 165 -15.91 -3.38 -7.69
C ASN A 165 -14.88 -2.64 -8.58
N LEU A 166 -13.73 -3.26 -8.83
CA LEU A 166 -12.63 -2.66 -9.59
C LEU A 166 -12.58 -3.08 -11.06
N LYS A 167 -13.53 -3.92 -11.53
CA LYS A 167 -13.57 -4.36 -12.93
C LYS A 167 -13.71 -3.18 -13.89
N GLU A 168 -14.75 -2.35 -13.70
CA GLU A 168 -15.04 -1.24 -14.60
C GLU A 168 -13.90 -0.21 -14.65
N PRO A 169 -13.37 0.31 -13.53
CA PRO A 169 -12.21 1.20 -13.55
C PRO A 169 -11.01 0.60 -14.29
N LEU A 170 -10.72 -0.68 -14.09
CA LEU A 170 -9.62 -1.36 -14.77
C LEU A 170 -9.88 -1.59 -16.26
N GLN A 171 -11.14 -1.78 -16.67
CA GLN A 171 -11.52 -1.84 -18.10
C GLN A 171 -11.30 -0.48 -18.77
N ILE A 172 -11.73 0.61 -18.13
CA ILE A 172 -11.53 1.98 -18.62
C ILE A 172 -10.03 2.28 -18.76
N ALA A 173 -9.20 1.86 -17.79
CA ALA A 173 -7.75 2.03 -17.83
C ALA A 173 -7.04 1.08 -18.80
N GLY A 174 -7.75 0.12 -19.43
CA GLY A 174 -7.13 -0.91 -20.29
C GLY A 174 -6.29 -1.94 -19.55
N GLU A 175 -6.49 -2.08 -18.23
CA GLU A 175 -5.70 -2.98 -17.34
C GLU A 175 -6.46 -4.25 -16.92
N TRP A 176 -7.73 -4.37 -17.27
CA TRP A 176 -8.50 -5.60 -17.05
C TRP A 176 -8.10 -6.69 -18.07
N ARG A 177 -7.36 -7.70 -17.61
CA ARG A 177 -6.79 -8.74 -18.49
C ARG A 177 -7.62 -10.00 -18.65
N TRP A 178 -8.66 -10.16 -17.84
CA TRP A 178 -9.50 -11.36 -17.86
C TRP A 178 -10.63 -11.23 -18.89
N LYS A 179 -10.88 -12.33 -19.61
CA LYS A 179 -12.05 -12.43 -20.50
C LYS A 179 -13.32 -12.61 -19.65
N ASP A 180 -14.41 -12.09 -20.15
CA ASP A 180 -15.74 -12.30 -19.56
C ASP A 180 -16.21 -13.73 -19.81
#